data_e883e513ebca9b7ee9c2bce63d4f3ad4
#
_entry.id   e883e513ebca9b7ee9c2bce63d4f3ad4
#
_cell.length_a   1.000
_cell.length_b   1.000
_cell.length_c   1.000
_cell.angle_alpha   90.00
_cell.angle_beta   90.00
_cell.angle_gamma   90.00
#
_symmetry.space_group_name_H-M   'P 1'
#
loop_
_entity.id
_entity.type
_entity.pdbx_description
1 polymer ?
#
loop_
_entity_poly.entity_id
_entity_poly.type
_entity_poly.pdbx_seq_one_letter_code
_entity_poly.pdbx_strand_id
1 'polypeptide(L)'
;SEKARKAIGLEKAYSSMEEILEDKEVIAVHLAVPNVLHYEMAKKCLEAGKHVMCEKPLAMTSAETTELVELARSTGLVAGVNYNLRFYPLNLEARARIQAGQAGKVFSIVGSYVQDWLLYETDYNWRVLADQGGALRAVADIGTHWMDLITSVTGLEVTEVFADLNTVYPVRKRPTGEVETFSGKQKEQEMEDVAIDTEDCGSVLFRFSNGAKGALWVSQVTAGKKNCLRYEISGSQKAMAWNSEQPNELWIGNRPTSNESLPKDPSLVDDAVAPFVNYPGGHNEGFPDTFKQCFRAFYDAIIHDTPAEEAMYPTFAQGHKEVVLCEAILQSHQEQRWVKV
;
A
#
# COMPACT_ATOMS: atom_id res chain seq x y z
N SER A 1 -21.30 -16.23 -0.57
CA SER A 1 -21.35 -15.51 0.72
C SER A 1 -21.83 -16.36 1.90
N GLU A 2 -22.85 -17.24 1.76
CA GLU A 2 -23.35 -18.11 2.84
C GLU A 2 -22.27 -19.02 3.46
N LYS A 3 -21.36 -19.58 2.65
CA LYS A 3 -20.21 -20.37 3.15
C LYS A 3 -19.31 -19.51 4.05
N ALA A 4 -19.01 -18.29 3.63
CA ALA A 4 -18.19 -17.34 4.40
C ALA A 4 -18.92 -16.93 5.69
N ARG A 5 -20.22 -16.58 5.61
CA ARG A 5 -21.04 -16.22 6.78
C ARG A 5 -20.94 -17.29 7.87
N LYS A 6 -21.13 -18.56 7.51
CA LYS A 6 -21.04 -19.69 8.47
C LYS A 6 -19.63 -19.88 9.03
N ALA A 7 -18.60 -19.72 8.17
CA ALA A 7 -17.21 -19.96 8.57
C ALA A 7 -16.68 -18.93 9.58
N ILE A 8 -17.11 -17.67 9.47
CA ILE A 8 -16.63 -16.56 10.32
C ILE A 8 -17.70 -15.99 11.26
N GLY A 9 -18.90 -16.60 11.31
CA GLY A 9 -19.93 -16.24 12.27
C GLY A 9 -20.62 -14.90 12.01
N LEU A 10 -20.80 -14.50 10.74
CA LEU A 10 -21.50 -13.25 10.40
C LEU A 10 -23.01 -13.40 10.57
N GLU A 11 -23.68 -12.31 10.95
CA GLU A 11 -25.14 -12.27 11.13
C GLU A 11 -25.89 -12.39 9.80
N LYS A 12 -25.44 -11.64 8.79
CA LYS A 12 -26.05 -11.56 7.45
C LYS A 12 -25.08 -12.02 6.36
N ALA A 13 -25.64 -12.54 5.28
CA ALA A 13 -24.94 -12.75 4.01
C ALA A 13 -25.80 -12.15 2.89
N TYR A 14 -25.18 -11.45 1.99
CA TYR A 14 -25.80 -10.87 0.82
C TYR A 14 -25.41 -11.66 -0.43
N SER A 15 -26.30 -11.76 -1.40
CA SER A 15 -26.06 -12.47 -2.65
C SER A 15 -25.60 -11.52 -3.78
N SER A 16 -25.82 -10.21 -3.63
CA SER A 16 -25.41 -9.19 -4.60
C SER A 16 -24.92 -7.92 -3.89
N MET A 17 -24.29 -7.04 -4.67
CA MET A 17 -23.91 -5.71 -4.22
C MET A 17 -25.14 -4.83 -3.96
N GLU A 18 -26.15 -4.94 -4.79
CA GLU A 18 -27.39 -4.19 -4.71
C GLU A 18 -28.07 -4.40 -3.36
N GLU A 19 -28.14 -5.65 -2.87
CA GLU A 19 -28.68 -5.97 -1.56
C GLU A 19 -27.90 -5.28 -0.41
N ILE A 20 -26.56 -5.19 -0.52
CA ILE A 20 -25.73 -4.47 0.46
C ILE A 20 -26.04 -2.96 0.43
N LEU A 21 -26.18 -2.38 -0.76
CA LEU A 21 -26.42 -0.95 -0.93
C LEU A 21 -27.81 -0.52 -0.45
N GLU A 22 -28.81 -1.37 -0.59
CA GLU A 22 -30.19 -1.14 -0.13
C GLU A 22 -30.36 -1.29 1.40
N ASP A 23 -29.48 -2.06 2.06
CA ASP A 23 -29.58 -2.26 3.51
C ASP A 23 -29.10 -0.98 4.25
N LYS A 24 -30.06 -0.34 4.94
CA LYS A 24 -29.82 0.90 5.69
C LYS A 24 -28.95 0.71 6.94
N GLU A 25 -28.82 -0.52 7.44
CA GLU A 25 -27.95 -0.83 8.58
C GLU A 25 -26.46 -0.89 8.18
N VAL A 26 -26.18 -1.09 6.86
CA VAL A 26 -24.83 -1.04 6.33
C VAL A 26 -24.46 0.41 6.07
N ILE A 27 -23.56 0.97 6.87
CA ILE A 27 -23.08 2.35 6.74
C ILE A 27 -21.74 2.46 6.00
N ALA A 28 -20.94 1.39 5.99
CA ALA A 28 -19.63 1.34 5.35
C ALA A 28 -19.40 0.01 4.65
N VAL A 29 -18.67 0.03 3.54
CA VAL A 29 -18.32 -1.15 2.74
C VAL A 29 -16.81 -1.25 2.58
N HIS A 30 -16.26 -2.45 2.86
CA HIS A 30 -14.88 -2.77 2.54
C HIS A 30 -14.82 -3.54 1.22
N LEU A 31 -14.11 -2.98 0.23
CA LEU A 31 -13.94 -3.59 -1.09
C LEU A 31 -12.62 -4.35 -1.13
N ALA A 32 -12.69 -5.69 -1.11
CA ALA A 32 -11.57 -6.61 -1.19
C ALA A 32 -11.75 -7.56 -2.39
N VAL A 33 -11.88 -6.98 -3.56
CA VAL A 33 -12.16 -7.63 -4.84
C VAL A 33 -10.95 -7.44 -5.81
N PRO A 34 -10.90 -8.08 -6.97
CA PRO A 34 -9.87 -7.79 -7.99
C PRO A 34 -9.90 -6.31 -8.43
N ASN A 35 -8.71 -5.77 -8.77
CA ASN A 35 -8.51 -4.35 -9.05
C ASN A 35 -9.48 -3.78 -10.09
N VAL A 36 -9.78 -4.54 -11.13
CA VAL A 36 -10.70 -4.15 -12.22
C VAL A 36 -12.12 -3.80 -11.73
N LEU A 37 -12.51 -4.26 -10.56
CA LEU A 37 -13.85 -4.02 -9.98
C LEU A 37 -13.88 -2.83 -9.01
N HIS A 38 -12.73 -2.30 -8.60
CA HIS A 38 -12.66 -1.26 -7.56
C HIS A 38 -13.44 -0.01 -7.93
N TYR A 39 -13.21 0.54 -9.12
CA TYR A 39 -13.85 1.78 -9.57
C TYR A 39 -15.38 1.70 -9.54
N GLU A 40 -15.96 0.74 -10.26
CA GLU A 40 -17.42 0.60 -10.35
C GLU A 40 -18.07 0.35 -9.00
N MET A 41 -17.45 -0.48 -8.17
CA MET A 41 -17.99 -0.82 -6.85
C MET A 41 -17.86 0.34 -5.86
N ALA A 42 -16.73 1.04 -5.83
CA ALA A 42 -16.52 2.21 -4.98
C ALA A 42 -17.49 3.34 -5.36
N LYS A 43 -17.69 3.59 -6.66
CA LYS A 43 -18.63 4.57 -7.15
C LYS A 43 -20.06 4.27 -6.71
N LYS A 44 -20.54 3.04 -6.91
CA LYS A 44 -21.88 2.60 -6.46
C LYS A 44 -22.06 2.75 -4.94
N CYS A 45 -21.04 2.44 -4.15
CA CYS A 45 -21.10 2.63 -2.70
C CYS A 45 -21.30 4.11 -2.32
N LEU A 46 -20.46 5.00 -2.88
CA LEU A 46 -20.56 6.43 -2.60
C LEU A 46 -21.89 7.03 -3.07
N GLU A 47 -22.37 6.65 -4.27
CA GLU A 47 -23.68 7.07 -4.80
C GLU A 47 -24.86 6.59 -3.93
N ALA A 48 -24.71 5.42 -3.29
CA ALA A 48 -25.70 4.88 -2.35
C ALA A 48 -25.56 5.44 -0.90
N GLY A 49 -24.68 6.41 -0.68
CA GLY A 49 -24.45 7.02 0.65
C GLY A 49 -23.70 6.14 1.62
N LYS A 50 -22.86 5.20 1.14
CA LYS A 50 -22.03 4.34 1.98
C LYS A 50 -20.60 4.85 2.05
N HIS A 51 -20.01 4.88 3.26
CA HIS A 51 -18.57 5.06 3.42
C HIS A 51 -17.81 3.89 2.77
N VAL A 52 -16.59 4.13 2.27
CA VAL A 52 -15.86 3.11 1.53
C VAL A 52 -14.43 2.99 2.04
N MET A 53 -14.00 1.77 2.36
CA MET A 53 -12.60 1.38 2.46
C MET A 53 -12.29 0.45 1.30
N CYS A 54 -11.49 0.91 0.33
CA CYS A 54 -11.13 0.13 -0.86
C CYS A 54 -9.73 -0.47 -0.71
N GLU A 55 -9.53 -1.70 -1.20
CA GLU A 55 -8.19 -2.24 -1.38
C GLU A 55 -7.41 -1.43 -2.43
N LYS A 56 -6.11 -1.50 -2.35
CA LYS A 56 -5.17 -0.85 -3.27
C LYS A 56 -4.90 -1.74 -4.51
N PRO A 57 -4.60 -1.13 -5.67
CA PRO A 57 -4.72 0.29 -6.00
C PRO A 57 -6.18 0.75 -6.00
N LEU A 58 -6.42 2.05 -5.81
CA LEU A 58 -7.79 2.58 -5.72
C LEU A 58 -8.64 2.27 -6.96
N ALA A 59 -8.07 2.35 -8.15
CA ALA A 59 -8.65 1.90 -9.42
C ALA A 59 -7.54 1.63 -10.44
N MET A 60 -7.90 1.34 -11.70
CA MET A 60 -6.96 0.96 -12.75
C MET A 60 -6.30 2.18 -13.42
N THR A 61 -6.97 3.33 -13.43
CA THR A 61 -6.52 4.55 -14.14
C THR A 61 -6.68 5.81 -13.29
N SER A 62 -5.89 6.84 -13.60
CA SER A 62 -6.00 8.15 -12.94
C SER A 62 -7.31 8.86 -13.28
N ALA A 63 -7.89 8.62 -14.45
CA ALA A 63 -9.21 9.14 -14.81
C ALA A 63 -10.31 8.60 -13.89
N GLU A 64 -10.34 7.28 -13.64
CA GLU A 64 -11.26 6.64 -12.71
C GLU A 64 -11.08 7.16 -11.28
N THR A 65 -9.83 7.26 -10.82
CA THR A 65 -9.56 7.73 -9.46
C THR A 65 -9.85 9.22 -9.28
N THR A 66 -9.72 10.05 -10.32
CA THR A 66 -10.16 11.46 -10.31
C THR A 66 -11.66 11.55 -10.03
N GLU A 67 -12.46 10.76 -10.74
CA GLU A 67 -13.92 10.74 -10.54
C GLU A 67 -14.29 10.27 -9.12
N LEU A 68 -13.60 9.23 -8.60
CA LEU A 68 -13.85 8.74 -7.24
C LEU A 68 -13.50 9.78 -6.17
N VAL A 69 -12.41 10.52 -6.34
CA VAL A 69 -12.02 11.61 -5.42
C VAL A 69 -13.05 12.74 -5.43
N GLU A 70 -13.51 13.14 -6.61
CA GLU A 70 -14.54 14.19 -6.73
C GLU A 70 -15.87 13.74 -6.13
N LEU A 71 -16.27 12.49 -6.36
CA LEU A 71 -17.48 11.91 -5.80
C LEU A 71 -17.40 11.82 -4.26
N ALA A 72 -16.29 11.33 -3.71
CA ALA A 72 -16.08 11.30 -2.26
C ALA A 72 -16.16 12.70 -1.64
N ARG A 73 -15.54 13.71 -2.29
CA ARG A 73 -15.62 15.11 -1.85
C ARG A 73 -17.04 15.67 -1.90
N SER A 74 -17.78 15.39 -2.97
CA SER A 74 -19.13 15.93 -3.16
C SER A 74 -20.18 15.30 -2.24
N THR A 75 -19.99 14.04 -1.86
CA THR A 75 -20.86 13.33 -0.93
C THR A 75 -20.53 13.58 0.55
N GLY A 76 -19.30 14.04 0.86
CA GLY A 76 -18.80 14.18 2.23
C GLY A 76 -18.59 12.85 2.95
N LEU A 77 -18.63 11.73 2.23
CA LEU A 77 -18.45 10.41 2.82
C LEU A 77 -16.97 10.11 3.10
N VAL A 78 -16.72 9.36 4.16
CA VAL A 78 -15.38 8.86 4.49
C VAL A 78 -15.00 7.80 3.44
N ALA A 79 -13.93 8.07 2.68
CA ALA A 79 -13.47 7.24 1.57
C ALA A 79 -11.96 7.00 1.69
N GLY A 80 -11.60 5.77 2.05
CA GLY A 80 -10.23 5.34 2.33
C GLY A 80 -9.73 4.27 1.37
N VAL A 81 -8.41 4.24 1.17
CA VAL A 81 -7.70 3.18 0.44
C VAL A 81 -6.73 2.48 1.39
N ASN A 82 -6.64 1.15 1.32
CA ASN A 82 -5.97 0.34 2.34
C ASN A 82 -4.43 0.33 2.20
N TYR A 83 -3.78 1.48 2.37
CA TYR A 83 -2.33 1.58 2.54
C TYR A 83 -1.96 1.40 4.02
N ASN A 84 -2.24 0.22 4.55
CA ASN A 84 -2.12 -0.14 5.95
C ASN A 84 -0.68 -0.05 6.52
N LEU A 85 0.36 -0.14 5.70
CA LEU A 85 1.76 -0.18 6.17
C LEU A 85 2.21 1.12 6.86
N ARG A 86 1.49 2.23 6.67
CA ARG A 86 1.68 3.45 7.47
C ARG A 86 1.52 3.21 8.97
N PHE A 87 0.69 2.23 9.35
CA PHE A 87 0.26 1.98 10.71
C PHE A 87 1.14 0.98 11.49
N TYR A 88 2.30 0.61 10.96
CA TYR A 88 3.34 0.09 11.87
C TYR A 88 3.72 1.18 12.86
N PRO A 89 3.72 0.90 14.18
CA PRO A 89 3.97 1.94 15.20
C PRO A 89 5.22 2.77 14.94
N LEU A 90 6.32 2.13 14.50
CA LEU A 90 7.58 2.83 14.26
C LEU A 90 7.63 3.57 12.91
N ASN A 91 6.71 3.30 11.98
CA ASN A 91 6.51 4.16 10.81
C ASN A 91 5.78 5.46 11.19
N LEU A 92 4.79 5.37 12.08
CA LEU A 92 4.14 6.56 12.66
C LEU A 92 5.14 7.38 13.49
N GLU A 93 6.02 6.73 14.25
CA GLU A 93 7.09 7.37 15.01
C GLU A 93 8.11 8.07 14.11
N ALA A 94 8.55 7.42 13.02
CA ALA A 94 9.42 8.04 12.03
C ALA A 94 8.76 9.30 11.43
N ARG A 95 7.46 9.23 11.11
CA ARG A 95 6.67 10.37 10.66
C ARG A 95 6.66 11.50 11.69
N ALA A 96 6.33 11.20 12.95
CA ALA A 96 6.28 12.21 14.01
C ALA A 96 7.63 12.91 14.18
N ARG A 97 8.74 12.16 14.21
CA ARG A 97 10.10 12.72 14.31
C ARG A 97 10.49 13.59 13.12
N ILE A 98 10.16 13.18 11.91
CA ILE A 98 10.47 13.96 10.70
C ILE A 98 9.64 15.23 10.67
N GLN A 99 8.35 15.17 11.00
CA GLN A 99 7.47 16.32 11.09
C GLN A 99 7.88 17.31 12.20
N ALA A 100 8.43 16.80 13.32
CA ALA A 100 9.04 17.59 14.36
C ALA A 100 10.43 18.16 13.96
N GLY A 101 10.89 17.94 12.72
CA GLY A 101 12.14 18.50 12.19
C GLY A 101 13.41 17.77 12.66
N GLN A 102 13.32 16.62 13.34
CA GLN A 102 14.50 15.93 13.89
C GLN A 102 15.47 15.43 12.81
N ALA A 103 15.00 15.12 11.60
CA ALA A 103 15.87 14.77 10.47
C ALA A 103 16.55 16.00 9.85
N GLY A 104 16.07 17.21 10.13
CA GLY A 104 16.45 18.42 9.41
C GLY A 104 15.94 18.39 7.95
N LYS A 105 16.69 19.00 7.01
CA LYS A 105 16.35 18.92 5.58
C LYS A 105 16.62 17.51 5.07
N VAL A 106 15.61 16.82 4.56
CA VAL A 106 15.75 15.51 3.91
C VAL A 106 16.52 15.66 2.60
N PHE A 107 17.56 14.85 2.41
CA PHE A 107 18.42 14.82 1.24
C PHE A 107 18.14 13.67 0.30
N SER A 108 17.88 12.48 0.88
CA SER A 108 17.64 11.27 0.10
C SER A 108 16.69 10.31 0.81
N ILE A 109 15.97 9.53 -0.01
CA ILE A 109 15.06 8.48 0.42
C ILE A 109 15.31 7.26 -0.47
N VAL A 110 15.81 6.17 0.12
CA VAL A 110 16.11 4.96 -0.63
C VAL A 110 15.49 3.75 0.02
N GLY A 111 15.17 2.72 -0.78
CA GLY A 111 14.65 1.50 -0.20
C GLY A 111 14.26 0.45 -1.22
N SER A 112 13.54 -0.54 -0.73
CA SER A 112 13.05 -1.64 -1.56
C SER A 112 11.78 -2.23 -0.97
N TYR A 113 10.95 -2.82 -1.84
CA TYR A 113 9.95 -3.77 -1.44
C TYR A 113 10.10 -5.03 -2.29
N VAL A 114 10.46 -6.14 -1.66
CA VAL A 114 10.82 -7.37 -2.34
C VAL A 114 10.13 -8.58 -1.73
N GLN A 115 9.72 -9.50 -2.59
CA GLN A 115 9.01 -10.73 -2.27
C GLN A 115 9.49 -11.88 -3.17
N ASP A 116 9.16 -13.14 -2.86
CA ASP A 116 9.51 -14.32 -3.65
C ASP A 116 8.31 -15.17 -4.12
N TRP A 117 7.10 -14.68 -3.95
CA TRP A 117 5.90 -15.49 -4.21
C TRP A 117 5.60 -15.73 -5.70
N LEU A 118 6.30 -15.03 -6.60
CA LEU A 118 6.25 -15.24 -8.06
C LEU A 118 7.62 -15.67 -8.62
N LEU A 119 8.48 -16.28 -7.79
CA LEU A 119 9.85 -16.62 -8.14
C LEU A 119 9.95 -17.61 -9.29
N TYR A 120 9.03 -18.56 -9.40
CA TYR A 120 9.06 -19.60 -10.41
C TYR A 120 8.07 -19.29 -11.55
N GLU A 121 8.35 -19.79 -12.75
CA GLU A 121 7.42 -19.67 -13.89
C GLU A 121 6.05 -20.31 -13.64
N THR A 122 5.99 -21.28 -12.71
CA THR A 122 4.76 -21.96 -12.28
C THR A 122 3.98 -21.20 -11.21
N ASP A 123 4.55 -20.14 -10.63
CA ASP A 123 3.83 -19.30 -9.68
C ASP A 123 2.86 -18.42 -10.46
N TYR A 124 1.57 -18.59 -10.22
CA TYR A 124 0.51 -17.91 -10.95
C TYR A 124 -0.56 -17.36 -10.02
N ASN A 125 -1.01 -16.16 -10.34
CA ASN A 125 -2.13 -15.48 -9.72
C ASN A 125 -2.76 -14.52 -10.72
N TRP A 126 -4.04 -14.15 -10.56
CA TRP A 126 -4.73 -13.21 -11.45
C TRP A 126 -4.02 -11.85 -11.60
N ARG A 127 -3.23 -11.45 -10.60
CA ARG A 127 -2.46 -10.17 -10.63
C ARG A 127 -1.40 -10.11 -11.74
N VAL A 128 -0.99 -11.27 -12.29
CA VAL A 128 -0.03 -11.28 -13.40
C VAL A 128 -0.65 -10.86 -14.74
N LEU A 129 -1.98 -10.79 -14.80
CA LEU A 129 -2.74 -10.42 -16.00
C LEU A 129 -3.05 -8.92 -15.97
N ALA A 130 -2.65 -8.20 -17.02
CA ALA A 130 -2.86 -6.75 -17.12
C ALA A 130 -4.36 -6.34 -17.15
N ASP A 131 -5.22 -7.17 -17.72
CA ASP A 131 -6.68 -6.95 -17.78
C ASP A 131 -7.37 -7.09 -16.41
N GLN A 132 -6.73 -7.73 -15.43
CA GLN A 132 -7.27 -7.94 -14.08
C GLN A 132 -6.55 -7.08 -13.03
N GLY A 133 -5.23 -6.99 -13.13
CA GLY A 133 -4.36 -6.34 -12.14
C GLY A 133 -3.94 -4.91 -12.50
N GLY A 134 -3.98 -4.56 -13.79
CA GLY A 134 -3.47 -3.31 -14.31
C GLY A 134 -2.18 -3.47 -15.12
N ALA A 135 -1.79 -2.42 -15.82
CA ALA A 135 -0.62 -2.42 -16.71
C ALA A 135 0.72 -2.60 -15.98
N LEU A 136 0.77 -2.33 -14.68
CA LEU A 136 1.90 -2.60 -13.79
C LEU A 136 1.51 -3.63 -12.74
N ARG A 137 2.47 -4.47 -12.33
CA ARG A 137 2.26 -5.52 -11.31
C ARG A 137 3.10 -5.28 -10.07
N ALA A 138 4.40 -5.53 -10.10
CA ALA A 138 5.25 -5.37 -8.91
C ALA A 138 5.23 -3.93 -8.38
N VAL A 139 5.25 -2.93 -9.27
CA VAL A 139 5.14 -1.52 -8.89
C VAL A 139 3.76 -1.23 -8.29
N ALA A 140 2.67 -1.62 -8.96
CA ALA A 140 1.32 -1.32 -8.50
C ALA A 140 0.90 -2.14 -7.27
N ASP A 141 1.37 -3.40 -7.15
CA ASP A 141 1.01 -4.28 -6.04
C ASP A 141 1.80 -3.96 -4.77
N ILE A 142 3.13 -3.81 -4.87
CA ILE A 142 3.98 -3.58 -3.69
C ILE A 142 4.72 -2.24 -3.72
N GLY A 143 5.11 -1.72 -4.89
CA GLY A 143 5.78 -0.43 -5.01
C GLY A 143 4.95 0.74 -4.48
N THR A 144 3.64 0.73 -4.72
CA THR A 144 2.71 1.77 -4.22
C THR A 144 2.70 1.84 -2.68
N HIS A 145 2.79 0.71 -1.99
CA HIS A 145 2.93 0.72 -0.53
C HIS A 145 4.19 1.43 -0.05
N TRP A 146 5.31 1.26 -0.76
CA TRP A 146 6.55 1.94 -0.41
C TRP A 146 6.45 3.44 -0.70
N MET A 147 5.91 3.83 -1.87
CA MET A 147 5.76 5.23 -2.27
C MET A 147 4.79 5.97 -1.32
N ASP A 148 3.65 5.37 -1.04
CA ASP A 148 2.68 5.87 -0.06
C ASP A 148 3.29 6.04 1.34
N LEU A 149 4.05 5.05 1.79
CA LEU A 149 4.69 5.09 3.11
C LEU A 149 5.70 6.23 3.21
N ILE A 150 6.62 6.35 2.25
CA ILE A 150 7.68 7.38 2.33
C ILE A 150 7.13 8.80 2.15
N THR A 151 6.10 8.99 1.32
CA THR A 151 5.42 10.28 1.18
C THR A 151 4.64 10.63 2.45
N SER A 152 3.98 9.65 3.07
CA SER A 152 3.31 9.83 4.36
C SER A 152 4.28 10.18 5.50
N VAL A 153 5.43 9.50 5.56
CA VAL A 153 6.44 9.70 6.60
C VAL A 153 7.14 11.06 6.44
N THR A 154 7.48 11.44 5.22
CA THR A 154 8.27 12.65 4.96
C THR A 154 7.44 13.91 4.70
N GLY A 155 6.19 13.75 4.27
CA GLY A 155 5.37 14.86 3.78
C GLY A 155 5.83 15.44 2.44
N LEU A 156 6.78 14.78 1.75
CA LEU A 156 7.32 15.23 0.47
C LEU A 156 6.50 14.65 -0.69
N GLU A 157 6.23 15.49 -1.69
CA GLU A 157 5.61 15.07 -2.95
C GLU A 157 6.67 14.60 -3.95
N VAL A 158 6.37 13.55 -4.71
CA VAL A 158 7.16 13.14 -5.87
C VAL A 158 6.84 14.10 -7.02
N THR A 159 7.85 14.63 -7.69
CA THR A 159 7.70 15.59 -8.79
C THR A 159 8.11 15.02 -10.14
N GLU A 160 9.04 14.07 -10.15
CA GLU A 160 9.51 13.41 -11.38
C GLU A 160 9.97 11.99 -11.05
N VAL A 161 9.80 11.07 -12.00
CA VAL A 161 10.25 9.68 -11.93
C VAL A 161 11.06 9.29 -13.14
N PHE A 162 12.02 8.36 -12.95
CA PHE A 162 12.69 7.62 -14.01
C PHE A 162 12.66 6.13 -13.65
N ALA A 163 12.21 5.28 -14.58
CA ALA A 163 12.01 3.86 -14.30
C ALA A 163 12.64 2.95 -15.36
N ASP A 164 13.16 1.81 -14.87
CA ASP A 164 13.57 0.68 -15.68
C ASP A 164 12.98 -0.60 -15.09
N LEU A 165 12.05 -1.21 -15.82
CA LEU A 165 11.23 -2.35 -15.39
C LEU A 165 11.58 -3.60 -16.19
N ASN A 166 11.37 -4.79 -15.62
CA ASN A 166 11.72 -6.03 -16.26
C ASN A 166 10.67 -7.13 -16.03
N THR A 167 10.19 -7.74 -17.11
CA THR A 167 9.40 -8.96 -17.11
C THR A 167 10.34 -10.16 -17.23
N VAL A 168 10.65 -10.80 -16.11
CA VAL A 168 11.57 -11.95 -16.04
C VAL A 168 10.99 -13.18 -16.73
N TYR A 169 9.69 -13.41 -16.56
CA TYR A 169 8.96 -14.51 -17.17
C TYR A 169 7.88 -13.98 -18.13
N PRO A 170 8.22 -13.81 -19.44
CA PRO A 170 7.23 -13.40 -20.45
C PRO A 170 6.16 -14.45 -20.74
N VAL A 171 6.37 -15.68 -20.26
CA VAL A 171 5.37 -16.75 -20.25
C VAL A 171 5.38 -17.39 -18.87
N ARG A 172 4.20 -17.56 -18.28
CA ARG A 172 4.01 -18.31 -17.04
C ARG A 172 3.10 -19.50 -17.24
N LYS A 173 3.26 -20.50 -16.41
CA LYS A 173 2.47 -21.74 -16.40
C LYS A 173 1.26 -21.55 -15.48
N ARG A 174 0.05 -21.48 -16.04
CA ARG A 174 -1.20 -21.39 -15.28
C ARG A 174 -1.75 -22.79 -15.01
N PRO A 175 -2.03 -23.17 -13.74
CA PRO A 175 -2.77 -24.40 -13.45
C PRO A 175 -4.18 -24.35 -14.06
N THR A 176 -4.63 -25.47 -14.65
CA THR A 176 -5.99 -25.56 -15.23
C THR A 176 -7.07 -25.77 -14.17
N GLY A 177 -6.69 -26.04 -12.90
CA GLY A 177 -7.58 -26.17 -11.74
C GLY A 177 -7.68 -24.92 -10.88
N GLU A 178 -8.32 -25.04 -9.71
CA GLU A 178 -8.42 -23.94 -8.74
C GLU A 178 -7.03 -23.54 -8.23
N VAL A 179 -6.76 -22.23 -8.23
CA VAL A 179 -5.53 -21.62 -7.72
C VAL A 179 -5.82 -20.97 -6.38
N GLU A 180 -5.19 -21.48 -5.30
CA GLU A 180 -5.20 -20.81 -4.01
C GLU A 180 -3.98 -19.86 -3.92
N THR A 181 -4.26 -18.57 -3.72
CA THR A 181 -3.21 -17.57 -3.52
C THR A 181 -2.46 -17.84 -2.21
N PHE A 182 -1.12 -17.84 -2.24
CA PHE A 182 -0.24 -18.07 -1.09
C PHE A 182 -0.30 -19.46 -0.43
N SER A 183 -0.79 -20.50 -1.11
CA SER A 183 -0.96 -21.84 -0.54
C SER A 183 0.34 -22.64 -0.32
N GLY A 184 1.50 -22.17 -0.75
CA GLY A 184 2.83 -22.75 -0.45
C GLY A 184 3.15 -24.15 -0.99
N LYS A 185 2.18 -24.93 -1.46
CA LYS A 185 2.35 -26.23 -2.13
C LYS A 185 1.30 -26.35 -3.23
N GLN A 186 1.75 -26.20 -4.46
CA GLN A 186 0.92 -26.55 -5.62
C GLN A 186 0.86 -28.07 -5.76
N LYS A 187 -0.34 -28.61 -5.99
CA LYS A 187 -0.51 -30.00 -6.41
C LYS A 187 -0.06 -30.11 -7.86
N GLU A 188 0.49 -31.26 -8.27
CA GLU A 188 0.72 -31.56 -9.68
C GLU A 188 -0.61 -31.43 -10.44
N GLN A 189 -0.67 -30.50 -11.38
CA GLN A 189 -1.83 -30.20 -12.22
C GLN A 189 -1.36 -30.02 -13.65
N GLU A 190 -2.26 -30.20 -14.60
CA GLU A 190 -2.01 -29.76 -15.97
C GLU A 190 -1.83 -28.26 -16.01
N MET A 191 -0.87 -27.79 -16.79
CA MET A 191 -0.49 -26.38 -16.90
C MET A 191 -0.72 -25.91 -18.33
N GLU A 192 -1.12 -24.67 -18.49
CA GLU A 192 -1.18 -23.99 -19.79
C GLU A 192 -0.26 -22.77 -19.80
N ASP A 193 0.28 -22.44 -20.96
CA ASP A 193 1.13 -21.26 -21.14
C ASP A 193 0.28 -20.00 -21.23
N VAL A 194 0.65 -18.98 -20.46
CA VAL A 194 0.01 -17.67 -20.47
C VAL A 194 1.07 -16.60 -20.70
N ALA A 195 0.87 -15.79 -21.74
CA ALA A 195 1.74 -14.64 -22.01
C ALA A 195 1.57 -13.56 -20.92
N ILE A 196 2.69 -13.01 -20.46
CA ILE A 196 2.76 -11.99 -19.41
C ILE A 196 3.49 -10.77 -19.96
N ASP A 197 2.89 -9.61 -19.80
CA ASP A 197 3.42 -8.31 -20.19
C ASP A 197 3.64 -7.35 -19.00
N THR A 198 3.24 -7.77 -17.80
CA THR A 198 3.48 -7.02 -16.57
C THR A 198 4.86 -7.35 -15.97
N GLU A 199 5.48 -6.36 -15.33
CA GLU A 199 6.83 -6.50 -14.80
C GLU A 199 6.91 -7.33 -13.51
N ASP A 200 7.98 -8.12 -13.37
CA ASP A 200 8.32 -8.88 -12.17
C ASP A 200 9.15 -8.07 -11.18
N CYS A 201 9.97 -7.14 -11.68
CA CYS A 201 10.85 -6.30 -10.89
C CYS A 201 11.24 -5.03 -11.64
N GLY A 202 11.83 -4.09 -10.93
CA GLY A 202 12.37 -2.88 -11.54
C GLY A 202 12.94 -1.88 -10.54
N SER A 203 13.63 -0.88 -11.09
CA SER A 203 14.16 0.27 -10.37
C SER A 203 13.36 1.52 -10.72
N VAL A 204 13.09 2.34 -9.71
CA VAL A 204 12.50 3.67 -9.90
C VAL A 204 13.35 4.71 -9.18
N LEU A 205 13.75 5.76 -9.90
CA LEU A 205 14.40 6.93 -9.34
C LEU A 205 13.38 8.06 -9.18
N PHE A 206 13.51 8.83 -8.11
CA PHE A 206 12.58 9.91 -7.75
C PHE A 206 13.28 11.25 -7.59
N ARG A 207 12.54 12.32 -7.91
CA ARG A 207 12.79 13.68 -7.45
C ARG A 207 11.64 14.14 -6.60
N PHE A 208 11.95 14.75 -5.46
CA PHE A 208 10.97 15.23 -4.50
C PHE A 208 10.86 16.75 -4.49
N SER A 209 9.75 17.26 -3.99
CA SER A 209 9.39 18.68 -3.97
C SER A 209 10.41 19.61 -3.30
N ASN A 210 11.18 19.10 -2.31
CA ASN A 210 12.24 19.86 -1.64
C ASN A 210 13.63 19.73 -2.33
N GLY A 211 13.72 19.03 -3.48
CA GLY A 211 14.95 18.73 -4.21
C GLY A 211 15.66 17.45 -3.78
N ALA A 212 15.17 16.72 -2.77
CA ALA A 212 15.69 15.41 -2.40
C ALA A 212 15.61 14.41 -3.57
N LYS A 213 16.46 13.38 -3.51
CA LYS A 213 16.51 12.29 -4.49
C LYS A 213 16.09 10.98 -3.84
N GLY A 214 15.52 10.07 -4.63
CA GLY A 214 15.15 8.75 -4.13
C GLY A 214 15.41 7.63 -5.10
N ALA A 215 15.40 6.40 -4.56
CA ALA A 215 15.50 5.18 -5.33
C ALA A 215 14.70 4.06 -4.65
N LEU A 216 13.91 3.35 -5.45
CA LEU A 216 13.18 2.14 -5.07
C LEU A 216 13.63 0.97 -5.94
N TRP A 217 13.96 -0.15 -5.31
CA TRP A 217 13.98 -1.45 -5.96
C TRP A 217 12.73 -2.23 -5.57
N VAL A 218 11.95 -2.64 -6.55
CA VAL A 218 10.74 -3.46 -6.37
C VAL A 218 10.92 -4.80 -7.05
N SER A 219 10.51 -5.92 -6.41
CA SER A 219 10.64 -7.25 -7.01
C SER A 219 9.72 -8.27 -6.33
N GLN A 220 9.07 -9.11 -7.13
CA GLN A 220 8.30 -10.27 -6.66
C GLN A 220 9.00 -11.60 -6.95
N VAL A 221 10.26 -11.54 -7.39
CA VAL A 221 11.11 -12.69 -7.77
C VAL A 221 12.43 -12.72 -6.99
N THR A 222 12.44 -12.20 -5.76
CA THR A 222 13.64 -12.16 -4.90
C THR A 222 13.65 -13.34 -3.94
N ALA A 223 14.37 -14.42 -4.29
CA ALA A 223 14.43 -15.65 -3.51
C ALA A 223 14.71 -15.43 -2.03
N GLY A 224 13.90 -16.04 -1.16
CA GLY A 224 14.06 -16.00 0.29
C GLY A 224 13.47 -14.76 0.99
N LYS A 225 13.04 -13.73 0.24
CA LYS A 225 12.35 -12.57 0.79
C LYS A 225 10.84 -12.77 0.73
N LYS A 226 10.22 -13.01 1.89
CA LYS A 226 8.78 -13.32 1.93
C LYS A 226 7.91 -12.07 1.81
N ASN A 227 8.26 -11.00 2.53
CA ASN A 227 7.54 -9.72 2.49
C ASN A 227 8.40 -8.61 3.10
N CYS A 228 9.45 -8.18 2.38
CA CYS A 228 10.48 -7.29 2.90
C CYS A 228 10.36 -5.89 2.30
N LEU A 229 9.69 -4.99 3.02
CA LEU A 229 9.73 -3.54 2.75
C LEU A 229 10.77 -2.89 3.67
N ARG A 230 11.62 -2.07 3.11
CA ARG A 230 12.58 -1.27 3.88
C ARG A 230 12.80 0.10 3.26
N TYR A 231 13.11 1.06 4.12
CA TYR A 231 13.54 2.39 3.68
C TYR A 231 14.67 2.92 4.56
N GLU A 232 15.40 3.87 4.00
CA GLU A 232 16.32 4.77 4.69
C GLU A 232 16.03 6.19 4.22
N ILE A 233 15.79 7.10 5.18
CA ILE A 233 15.56 8.52 4.97
C ILE A 233 16.72 9.26 5.59
N SER A 234 17.53 9.93 4.77
CA SER A 234 18.72 10.66 5.23
C SER A 234 18.47 12.16 5.20
N GLY A 235 18.66 12.80 6.34
CA GLY A 235 18.52 14.24 6.50
C GLY A 235 19.80 14.93 6.95
N SER A 236 19.74 16.25 7.07
CA SER A 236 20.90 17.08 7.46
C SER A 236 21.32 16.93 8.93
N GLN A 237 20.45 16.40 9.76
CA GLN A 237 20.70 16.18 11.19
C GLN A 237 20.75 14.72 11.57
N LYS A 238 19.76 13.93 11.14
CA LYS A 238 19.66 12.52 11.43
C LYS A 238 19.23 11.73 10.19
N ALA A 239 19.50 10.43 10.20
CA ALA A 239 18.90 9.48 9.29
C ALA A 239 17.96 8.53 10.06
N MET A 240 16.98 7.95 9.39
CA MET A 240 16.08 6.95 9.95
C MET A 240 15.94 5.79 8.97
N ALA A 241 16.03 4.56 9.48
CA ALA A 241 15.85 3.36 8.65
C ALA A 241 14.94 2.36 9.36
N TRP A 242 14.07 1.72 8.57
CA TRP A 242 13.14 0.71 9.06
C TRP A 242 13.01 -0.46 8.09
N ASN A 243 12.65 -1.64 8.64
CA ASN A 243 12.53 -2.88 7.89
C ASN A 243 11.34 -3.69 8.41
N SER A 244 10.41 -4.07 7.53
CA SER A 244 9.22 -4.86 7.88
C SER A 244 9.52 -6.27 8.40
N GLU A 245 10.71 -6.82 8.15
CA GLU A 245 11.15 -8.10 8.75
C GLU A 245 11.62 -7.93 10.21
N GLN A 246 11.83 -6.68 10.68
CA GLN A 246 12.13 -6.29 12.05
C GLN A 246 11.29 -5.07 12.46
N PRO A 247 9.95 -5.17 12.43
CA PRO A 247 9.08 -4.00 12.46
C PRO A 247 9.06 -3.26 13.79
N ASN A 248 9.57 -3.88 14.85
CA ASN A 248 9.56 -3.33 16.20
C ASN A 248 10.87 -2.61 16.58
N GLU A 249 11.69 -2.28 15.59
CA GLU A 249 12.92 -1.48 15.74
C GLU A 249 13.00 -0.40 14.68
N LEU A 250 13.34 0.84 15.09
CA LEU A 250 13.67 1.96 14.22
C LEU A 250 15.11 2.36 14.46
N TRP A 251 15.96 2.24 13.44
CA TRP A 251 17.33 2.73 13.51
C TRP A 251 17.35 4.25 13.28
N ILE A 252 18.11 4.96 14.14
CA ILE A 252 18.29 6.41 14.08
C ILE A 252 19.77 6.69 13.98
N GLY A 253 20.20 7.21 12.83
CA GLY A 253 21.59 7.55 12.53
C GLY A 253 21.96 8.92 13.05
N ASN A 254 23.03 8.99 13.83
CA ASN A 254 23.62 10.22 14.34
C ASN A 254 25.07 10.34 13.85
N ARG A 255 25.55 11.58 13.65
CA ARG A 255 26.96 11.82 13.35
C ARG A 255 27.77 12.26 14.59
N PRO A 256 27.26 13.17 15.44
CA PRO A 256 28.04 13.67 16.57
C PRO A 256 28.02 12.71 17.78
N THR A 257 27.10 11.75 17.80
CA THR A 257 26.92 10.76 18.85
C THR A 257 26.80 9.36 18.24
N SER A 258 26.69 8.32 19.08
CA SER A 258 26.38 6.96 18.63
C SER A 258 25.00 6.89 17.98
N ASN A 259 24.82 5.95 17.05
CA ASN A 259 23.50 5.62 16.51
C ASN A 259 22.62 5.00 17.60
N GLU A 260 21.32 5.11 17.41
CA GLU A 260 20.30 4.59 18.31
C GLU A 260 19.48 3.50 17.59
N SER A 261 19.02 2.51 18.33
CA SER A 261 17.93 1.61 17.93
C SER A 261 16.75 1.87 18.88
N LEU A 262 15.65 2.42 18.36
CA LEU A 262 14.44 2.67 19.13
C LEU A 262 13.56 1.43 19.08
N PRO A 263 13.34 0.72 20.19
CA PRO A 263 12.39 -0.37 20.25
C PRO A 263 10.95 0.18 20.29
N LYS A 264 9.99 -0.59 19.76
CA LYS A 264 8.57 -0.29 19.90
C LYS A 264 8.15 -0.43 21.36
N ASP A 265 7.87 0.69 21.99
CA ASP A 265 7.36 0.79 23.36
C ASP A 265 6.50 2.04 23.49
N PRO A 266 5.27 1.95 24.06
CA PRO A 266 4.37 3.12 24.18
C PRO A 266 4.97 4.26 25.03
N SER A 267 5.94 3.97 25.90
CA SER A 267 6.59 5.00 26.72
C SER A 267 7.77 5.70 26.04
N LEU A 268 8.20 5.20 24.86
CA LEU A 268 9.37 5.71 24.14
C LEU A 268 9.01 6.40 22.81
N VAL A 269 7.78 6.25 22.34
CA VAL A 269 7.28 6.89 21.13
C VAL A 269 6.64 8.24 21.44
N ASP A 270 6.42 9.04 20.41
CA ASP A 270 5.72 10.32 20.52
C ASP A 270 4.30 10.13 21.09
N ASP A 271 3.81 11.10 21.87
CA ASP A 271 2.48 11.03 22.48
C ASP A 271 1.35 10.85 21.45
N ALA A 272 1.51 11.39 20.24
CA ALA A 272 0.56 11.20 19.15
C ALA A 272 0.60 9.77 18.55
N VAL A 273 1.69 9.05 18.75
CA VAL A 273 1.88 7.65 18.27
C VAL A 273 1.45 6.63 19.32
N ALA A 274 1.60 6.94 20.59
CA ALA A 274 1.28 6.04 21.71
C ALA A 274 -0.10 5.37 21.60
N PRO A 275 -1.20 6.02 21.14
CA PRO A 275 -2.51 5.40 20.97
C PRO A 275 -2.56 4.27 19.91
N PHE A 276 -1.56 4.21 19.01
CA PHE A 276 -1.42 3.16 17.98
C PHE A 276 -0.54 1.99 18.42
N VAL A 277 0.09 2.09 19.60
CA VAL A 277 0.90 1.01 20.19
C VAL A 277 0.03 0.26 21.21
N ASN A 278 -0.40 -0.96 20.87
CA ASN A 278 -1.38 -1.69 21.70
C ASN A 278 -0.74 -2.59 22.77
N TYR A 279 0.52 -2.94 22.61
CA TYR A 279 1.22 -3.85 23.53
C TYR A 279 2.45 -3.19 24.14
N PRO A 280 2.80 -3.54 25.39
CA PRO A 280 4.00 -3.02 26.03
C PRO A 280 5.28 -3.43 25.26
N GLY A 281 6.39 -2.80 25.58
CA GLY A 281 7.70 -3.14 25.04
C GLY A 281 8.00 -4.64 25.13
N GLY A 282 8.70 -5.19 24.15
CA GLY A 282 9.02 -6.61 24.06
C GLY A 282 7.90 -7.51 23.54
N HIS A 283 6.67 -7.00 23.37
CA HIS A 283 5.57 -7.73 22.71
C HIS A 283 5.46 -7.22 21.28
N ASN A 284 5.66 -8.11 20.31
CA ASN A 284 5.71 -7.74 18.90
C ASN A 284 4.32 -7.31 18.37
N GLU A 285 4.31 -6.21 17.61
CA GLU A 285 3.22 -5.83 16.73
C GLU A 285 3.68 -6.00 15.28
N GLY A 286 2.79 -6.48 14.44
CA GLY A 286 3.13 -6.89 13.08
C GLY A 286 2.09 -6.52 12.04
N PHE A 287 2.17 -7.18 10.88
CA PHE A 287 1.32 -6.91 9.73
C PHE A 287 -0.19 -6.90 10.02
N PRO A 288 -0.77 -7.84 10.80
CA PRO A 288 -2.21 -7.79 11.13
C PRO A 288 -2.61 -6.55 11.92
N ASP A 289 -1.72 -6.06 12.79
CA ASP A 289 -2.01 -4.87 13.61
C ASP A 289 -2.13 -3.61 12.75
N THR A 290 -1.45 -3.54 11.62
CA THR A 290 -1.54 -2.40 10.69
C THR A 290 -2.93 -2.27 10.08
N PHE A 291 -3.58 -3.38 9.71
CA PHE A 291 -4.98 -3.37 9.23
C PHE A 291 -5.93 -2.89 10.32
N LYS A 292 -5.79 -3.46 11.53
CA LYS A 292 -6.59 -3.06 12.68
C LYS A 292 -6.52 -1.55 12.91
N GLN A 293 -5.33 -0.96 12.89
CA GLN A 293 -5.17 0.48 13.12
C GLN A 293 -5.66 1.33 11.95
N CYS A 294 -5.43 0.89 10.70
CA CYS A 294 -5.96 1.55 9.52
C CYS A 294 -7.49 1.61 9.55
N PHE A 295 -8.14 0.47 9.83
CA PHE A 295 -9.59 0.40 9.91
C PHE A 295 -10.14 1.17 11.12
N ARG A 296 -9.44 1.13 12.26
CA ARG A 296 -9.80 1.95 13.41
C ARG A 296 -9.80 3.44 13.05
N ALA A 297 -8.73 3.94 12.42
CA ALA A 297 -8.65 5.34 11.99
C ALA A 297 -9.76 5.71 10.98
N PHE A 298 -10.14 4.77 10.11
CA PHE A 298 -11.26 4.95 9.18
C PHE A 298 -12.60 5.06 9.91
N TYR A 299 -12.89 4.12 10.84
CA TYR A 299 -14.14 4.16 11.59
C TYR A 299 -14.21 5.30 12.59
N ASP A 300 -13.08 5.68 13.20
CA ASP A 300 -13.01 6.87 14.07
C ASP A 300 -13.35 8.15 13.29
N ALA A 301 -12.92 8.24 12.01
CA ALA A 301 -13.29 9.36 11.16
C ALA A 301 -14.80 9.39 10.84
N ILE A 302 -15.44 8.24 10.66
CA ILE A 302 -16.91 8.16 10.48
C ILE A 302 -17.64 8.59 11.76
N ILE A 303 -17.20 8.12 12.93
CA ILE A 303 -17.84 8.38 14.21
C ILE A 303 -17.75 9.87 14.61
N HIS A 304 -16.62 10.51 14.29
CA HIS A 304 -16.34 11.89 14.69
C HIS A 304 -16.55 12.92 13.56
N ASP A 305 -17.04 12.48 12.39
CA ASP A 305 -17.21 13.31 11.19
C ASP A 305 -15.93 14.10 10.84
N THR A 306 -14.78 13.40 10.87
CA THR A 306 -13.47 14.00 10.67
C THR A 306 -13.26 14.37 9.20
N PRO A 307 -12.91 15.65 8.89
CA PRO A 307 -12.61 16.06 7.53
C PRO A 307 -11.46 15.26 6.90
N ALA A 308 -11.53 15.03 5.58
CA ALA A 308 -10.52 14.23 4.86
C ALA A 308 -9.10 14.81 5.00
N GLU A 309 -8.96 16.12 5.17
CA GLU A 309 -7.68 16.83 5.35
C GLU A 309 -7.02 16.51 6.70
N GLU A 310 -7.81 16.16 7.70
CA GLU A 310 -7.38 15.81 9.06
C GLU A 310 -7.30 14.30 9.27
N ALA A 311 -7.65 13.51 8.23
CA ALA A 311 -7.75 12.08 8.33
C ALA A 311 -6.41 11.40 8.61
N MET A 312 -6.40 10.45 9.55
CA MET A 312 -5.26 9.58 9.79
C MET A 312 -5.24 8.38 8.81
N TYR A 313 -6.40 7.92 8.33
CA TYR A 313 -6.49 6.87 7.32
C TYR A 313 -6.04 7.38 5.94
N PRO A 314 -5.48 6.52 5.06
CA PRO A 314 -5.15 6.89 3.68
C PRO A 314 -6.43 7.19 2.88
N THR A 315 -6.58 8.43 2.39
CA THR A 315 -7.77 8.89 1.67
C THR A 315 -7.76 8.48 0.19
N PHE A 316 -8.91 8.59 -0.49
CA PHE A 316 -8.98 8.42 -1.95
C PHE A 316 -8.07 9.39 -2.71
N ALA A 317 -7.89 10.62 -2.22
CA ALA A 317 -6.95 11.56 -2.82
C ALA A 317 -5.50 11.06 -2.77
N GLN A 318 -5.11 10.38 -1.70
CA GLN A 318 -3.79 9.75 -1.60
C GLN A 318 -3.70 8.50 -2.49
N GLY A 319 -4.76 7.70 -2.56
CA GLY A 319 -4.85 6.58 -3.50
C GLY A 319 -4.76 7.01 -4.97
N HIS A 320 -5.35 8.16 -5.33
CA HIS A 320 -5.22 8.76 -6.66
C HIS A 320 -3.77 9.11 -6.99
N LYS A 321 -3.03 9.73 -6.05
CA LYS A 321 -1.61 10.05 -6.25
C LYS A 321 -0.77 8.80 -6.61
N GLU A 322 -1.03 7.67 -5.95
CA GLU A 322 -0.31 6.43 -6.24
C GLU A 322 -0.62 5.88 -7.65
N VAL A 323 -1.86 6.03 -8.14
CA VAL A 323 -2.22 5.63 -9.50
C VAL A 323 -1.56 6.55 -10.53
N VAL A 324 -1.53 7.88 -10.30
CA VAL A 324 -0.80 8.84 -11.14
C VAL A 324 0.69 8.52 -11.18
N LEU A 325 1.30 8.16 -10.03
CA LEU A 325 2.70 7.72 -9.97
C LEU A 325 2.93 6.46 -10.80
N CYS A 326 2.04 5.47 -10.74
CA CYS A 326 2.12 4.26 -11.55
C CYS A 326 2.09 4.58 -13.05
N GLU A 327 1.19 5.45 -13.50
CA GLU A 327 1.11 5.89 -14.91
C GLU A 327 2.41 6.59 -15.35
N ALA A 328 2.94 7.50 -14.53
CA ALA A 328 4.20 8.19 -14.81
C ALA A 328 5.41 7.23 -14.84
N ILE A 329 5.44 6.22 -13.97
CA ILE A 329 6.47 5.17 -13.94
C ILE A 329 6.41 4.33 -15.21
N LEU A 330 5.22 3.90 -15.63
CA LEU A 330 5.04 3.15 -16.88
C LEU A 330 5.48 3.96 -18.09
N GLN A 331 5.04 5.22 -18.19
CA GLN A 331 5.45 6.13 -19.25
C GLN A 331 6.97 6.33 -19.26
N SER A 332 7.59 6.53 -18.10
CA SER A 332 9.04 6.70 -18.00
C SER A 332 9.80 5.47 -18.49
N HIS A 333 9.34 4.27 -18.12
CA HIS A 333 9.95 3.03 -18.61
C HIS A 333 9.83 2.89 -20.13
N GLN A 334 8.65 3.16 -20.69
CA GLN A 334 8.40 3.06 -22.14
C GLN A 334 9.21 4.08 -22.95
N GLU A 335 9.29 5.33 -22.46
CA GLU A 335 9.94 6.43 -23.16
C GLU A 335 11.42 6.60 -22.78
N GLN A 336 11.93 5.86 -21.81
CA GLN A 336 13.32 5.89 -21.32
C GLN A 336 13.80 7.31 -20.96
N ARG A 337 12.93 8.08 -20.28
CA ARG A 337 13.21 9.45 -19.85
C ARG A 337 12.56 9.78 -18.50
N TRP A 338 12.99 10.88 -17.88
CA TRP A 338 12.31 11.46 -16.73
C TRP A 338 10.90 11.94 -17.13
N VAL A 339 9.89 11.57 -16.33
CA VAL A 339 8.49 11.98 -16.49
C VAL A 339 8.07 12.78 -15.26
N LYS A 340 7.38 13.89 -15.47
CA LYS A 340 6.75 14.68 -14.40
C LYS A 340 5.50 13.97 -13.92
N VAL A 341 5.26 14.10 -12.62
CA VAL A 341 4.08 13.61 -11.92
C VAL A 341 3.09 14.75 -11.72
#